data_d9e6eb0c2c5863991bc888ce153135b6
#
_entry.id   d9e6eb0c2c5863991bc888ce153135b6
#
_cell.length_a   1.000
_cell.length_b   1.000
_cell.length_c   1.000
_cell.angle_alpha   90.00
_cell.angle_beta   90.00
_cell.angle_gamma   90.00
#
_symmetry.space_group_name_H-M   'P 1'
#
loop_
_entity.id
_entity.type
_entity.pdbx_description
1 polymer ?
#
loop_
_entity_poly.entity_id
_entity_poly.type
_entity_poly.pdbx_seq_one_letter_code
_entity_poly.pdbx_strand_id
1 'polypeptide(L)'
;MSDRYEKGMKILKITNPDSIQELFKELGDIAPDLGRFVVEFPYSEIYTRDGLNLKTRELVTVAALTALGNAESQLKNHINAALNVENTPQEIVEVIMQMSAYAGFPAAINGIKIAKEVFKKRNLLPLKYE
;
A
#
# COMPACT_ATOMS: atom_id res chain seq x y z
N MET A 1 -15.10 -17.21 -11.17
CA MET A 1 -13.70 -16.80 -11.01
C MET A 1 -12.89 -17.89 -10.34
N SER A 2 -11.57 -17.87 -10.54
CA SER A 2 -10.68 -18.89 -9.95
C SER A 2 -10.61 -18.74 -8.43
N ASP A 3 -10.21 -19.82 -7.75
CA ASP A 3 -9.96 -19.78 -6.30
C ASP A 3 -8.89 -18.75 -5.94
N ARG A 4 -7.88 -18.57 -6.79
CA ARG A 4 -6.84 -17.56 -6.61
C ARG A 4 -7.43 -16.16 -6.62
N TYR A 5 -8.33 -15.89 -7.55
CA TYR A 5 -9.00 -14.58 -7.62
C TYR A 5 -9.84 -14.31 -6.38
N GLU A 6 -10.66 -15.26 -5.97
CA GLU A 6 -11.50 -15.10 -4.78
C GLU A 6 -10.67 -14.91 -3.51
N LYS A 7 -9.58 -15.66 -3.38
CA LYS A 7 -8.65 -15.56 -2.26
C LYS A 7 -8.00 -14.18 -2.20
N GLY A 8 -7.56 -13.67 -3.34
CA GLY A 8 -6.97 -12.33 -3.42
C GLY A 8 -7.97 -11.22 -3.13
N MET A 9 -9.19 -11.35 -3.61
CA MET A 9 -10.26 -10.37 -3.34
C MET A 9 -10.62 -10.30 -1.86
N LYS A 10 -10.54 -11.40 -1.12
CA LYS A 10 -10.76 -11.38 0.33
C LYS A 10 -9.71 -10.51 1.05
N ILE A 11 -8.45 -10.61 0.63
CA ILE A 11 -7.37 -9.78 1.19
C ILE A 11 -7.60 -8.31 0.84
N LEU A 12 -7.95 -8.02 -0.40
CA LEU A 12 -8.21 -6.64 -0.85
C LEU A 12 -9.40 -6.01 -0.12
N LYS A 13 -10.41 -6.78 0.22
CA LYS A 13 -11.53 -6.30 1.04
C LYS A 13 -11.07 -5.78 2.40
N ILE A 14 -10.05 -6.42 2.97
CA ILE A 14 -9.48 -6.02 4.27
C ILE A 14 -8.55 -4.83 4.11
N THR A 15 -7.69 -4.85 3.09
CA THR A 15 -6.62 -3.86 2.93
C THR A 15 -7.08 -2.58 2.25
N ASN A 16 -7.65 -2.67 1.05
CA ASN A 16 -8.09 -1.49 0.31
C ASN A 16 -9.05 -1.85 -0.83
N PRO A 17 -10.36 -2.01 -0.53
CA PRO A 17 -11.32 -2.41 -1.55
C PRO A 17 -11.54 -1.36 -2.64
N ASP A 18 -11.41 -0.08 -2.30
CA ASP A 18 -11.68 1.01 -3.25
C ASP A 18 -10.61 1.09 -4.34
N SER A 19 -9.34 0.91 -3.99
CA SER A 19 -8.25 1.01 -4.95
C SER A 19 -8.32 -0.05 -6.03
N ILE A 20 -8.74 -1.26 -5.70
CA ILE A 20 -8.86 -2.34 -6.70
C ILE A 20 -10.01 -2.07 -7.68
N GLN A 21 -11.12 -1.51 -7.22
CA GLN A 21 -12.23 -1.17 -8.09
C GLN A 21 -11.85 -0.05 -9.07
N GLU A 22 -11.12 0.95 -8.60
CA GLU A 22 -10.58 2.00 -9.46
C GLU A 22 -9.62 1.44 -10.51
N LEU A 23 -8.75 0.52 -10.10
CA LEU A 23 -7.80 -0.12 -11.00
C LEU A 23 -8.52 -0.88 -12.11
N PHE A 24 -9.55 -1.64 -11.78
CA PHE A 24 -10.36 -2.35 -12.78
C PHE A 24 -10.99 -1.39 -13.78
N LYS A 25 -11.49 -0.24 -13.32
CA LYS A 25 -12.03 0.79 -14.20
C LYS A 25 -10.99 1.36 -15.15
N GLU A 26 -9.82 1.70 -14.62
CA GLU A 26 -8.74 2.30 -15.41
C GLU A 26 -8.18 1.36 -16.45
N LEU A 27 -8.08 0.07 -16.13
CA LEU A 27 -7.46 -0.92 -17.00
C LEU A 27 -8.45 -1.66 -17.91
N GLY A 28 -9.75 -1.54 -17.66
CA GLY A 28 -10.77 -2.36 -18.32
C GLY A 28 -10.81 -2.22 -19.84
N ASP A 29 -10.46 -1.07 -20.38
CA ASP A 29 -10.46 -0.79 -21.81
C ASP A 29 -9.13 -1.03 -22.51
N ILE A 30 -8.06 -1.36 -21.75
CA ILE A 30 -6.71 -1.53 -22.33
C ILE A 30 -6.02 -2.80 -21.88
N ALA A 31 -6.12 -3.18 -20.62
CA ALA A 31 -5.41 -4.33 -20.07
C ALA A 31 -6.18 -4.96 -18.89
N PRO A 32 -7.38 -5.50 -19.14
CA PRO A 32 -8.21 -6.05 -18.06
C PRO A 32 -7.52 -7.19 -17.30
N ASP A 33 -6.71 -8.00 -18.00
CA ASP A 33 -5.99 -9.10 -17.36
C ASP A 33 -4.95 -8.62 -16.36
N LEU A 34 -4.39 -7.40 -16.55
CA LEU A 34 -3.42 -6.87 -15.59
C LEU A 34 -4.03 -6.68 -14.20
N GLY A 35 -5.27 -6.17 -14.15
CA GLY A 35 -6.01 -6.06 -12.89
C GLY A 35 -6.23 -7.42 -12.25
N ARG A 36 -6.59 -8.43 -13.05
CA ARG A 36 -6.75 -9.80 -12.55
C ARG A 36 -5.43 -10.36 -11.99
N PHE A 37 -4.30 -10.11 -12.67
CA PHE A 37 -2.99 -10.57 -12.21
C PHE A 37 -2.61 -9.94 -10.87
N VAL A 38 -2.96 -8.67 -10.65
CA VAL A 38 -2.73 -8.00 -9.36
C VAL A 38 -3.47 -8.74 -8.24
N VAL A 39 -4.70 -9.15 -8.48
CA VAL A 39 -5.47 -9.91 -7.49
C VAL A 39 -4.88 -11.30 -7.28
N GLU A 40 -4.57 -11.99 -8.37
CA GLU A 40 -4.22 -13.42 -8.34
C GLU A 40 -2.78 -13.69 -7.90
N PHE A 41 -1.84 -12.79 -8.09
CA PHE A 41 -0.46 -13.03 -7.67
C PHE A 41 -0.14 -12.39 -6.33
N PRO A 42 0.06 -11.07 -6.18
CA PRO A 42 0.49 -10.55 -4.88
C PRO A 42 -0.52 -10.79 -3.77
N TYR A 43 -1.78 -10.51 -4.01
CA TYR A 43 -2.79 -10.63 -2.94
C TYR A 43 -3.20 -12.07 -2.65
N SER A 44 -3.24 -12.92 -3.65
CA SER A 44 -3.61 -14.33 -3.46
C SER A 44 -2.43 -15.20 -3.05
N GLU A 45 -1.27 -15.04 -3.71
CA GLU A 45 -0.14 -15.93 -3.50
C GLU A 45 0.83 -15.45 -2.42
N ILE A 46 1.02 -14.13 -2.28
CA ILE A 46 2.01 -13.58 -1.36
C ILE A 46 1.36 -13.13 -0.04
N TYR A 47 0.33 -12.30 -0.11
CA TYR A 47 -0.28 -11.70 1.08
C TYR A 47 -1.00 -12.70 1.97
N THR A 48 -1.33 -13.87 1.46
CA THR A 48 -1.98 -14.96 2.23
C THR A 48 -1.00 -15.90 2.93
N ARG A 49 0.32 -15.73 2.71
CA ARG A 49 1.32 -16.58 3.36
C ARG A 49 1.42 -16.25 4.84
N ASP A 50 1.59 -17.30 5.66
CA ASP A 50 1.61 -17.18 7.12
C ASP A 50 2.91 -16.56 7.69
N GLY A 51 3.96 -16.44 6.88
CA GLY A 51 5.26 -15.96 7.35
C GLY A 51 5.27 -14.54 7.88
N LEU A 52 4.40 -13.67 7.36
CA LEU A 52 4.21 -12.30 7.84
C LEU A 52 2.71 -12.00 7.85
N ASN A 53 2.26 -11.28 8.87
CA ASN A 53 0.87 -10.84 8.90
C ASN A 53 0.65 -9.63 7.97
N LEU A 54 -0.61 -9.29 7.72
CA LEU A 54 -0.96 -8.19 6.80
C LEU A 54 -0.42 -6.84 7.26
N LYS A 55 -0.41 -6.60 8.56
CA LYS A 55 0.12 -5.37 9.13
C LYS A 55 1.58 -5.17 8.72
N THR A 56 2.41 -6.19 8.87
CA THR A 56 3.82 -6.16 8.49
C THR A 56 4.00 -6.08 6.98
N ARG A 57 3.20 -6.84 6.21
CA ARG A 57 3.31 -6.82 4.74
C ARG A 57 3.04 -5.44 4.17
N GLU A 58 2.07 -4.71 4.71
CA GLU A 58 1.81 -3.35 4.23
C GLU A 58 2.95 -2.39 4.56
N LEU A 59 3.60 -2.52 5.70
CA LEU A 59 4.80 -1.71 5.99
C LEU A 59 5.95 -2.03 5.04
N VAL A 60 6.17 -3.30 4.73
CA VAL A 60 7.17 -3.72 3.73
C VAL A 60 6.86 -3.12 2.36
N THR A 61 5.59 -3.13 1.97
CA THR A 61 5.15 -2.56 0.70
C THR A 61 5.36 -1.04 0.66
N VAL A 62 5.02 -0.35 1.75
CA VAL A 62 5.27 1.11 1.87
C VAL A 62 6.76 1.40 1.71
N ALA A 63 7.63 0.62 2.36
CA ALA A 63 9.08 0.79 2.23
C ALA A 63 9.53 0.62 0.78
N ALA A 64 9.10 -0.45 0.12
CA ALA A 64 9.49 -0.75 -1.26
C ALA A 64 9.05 0.36 -2.22
N LEU A 65 7.80 0.81 -2.11
CA LEU A 65 7.26 1.84 -3.01
C LEU A 65 7.90 3.21 -2.77
N THR A 66 8.23 3.52 -1.53
CA THR A 66 8.99 4.73 -1.18
C THR A 66 10.36 4.68 -1.85
N ALA A 67 11.06 3.56 -1.73
CA ALA A 67 12.41 3.39 -2.29
C ALA A 67 12.42 3.45 -3.82
N LEU A 68 11.39 2.91 -4.49
CA LEU A 68 11.27 2.99 -5.95
C LEU A 68 11.21 4.44 -6.44
N GLY A 69 10.55 5.33 -5.71
CA GLY A 69 10.52 6.76 -5.98
C GLY A 69 9.62 7.21 -7.14
N ASN A 70 9.08 6.28 -7.92
CA ASN A 70 8.24 6.57 -9.10
C ASN A 70 6.84 5.95 -9.03
N ALA A 71 6.43 5.49 -7.85
CA ALA A 71 5.17 4.78 -7.67
C ALA A 71 4.24 5.56 -6.71
N GLU A 72 4.02 6.85 -6.99
CA GLU A 72 3.27 7.74 -6.09
C GLU A 72 1.85 7.27 -5.81
N SER A 73 1.08 6.92 -6.84
CA SER A 73 -0.31 6.51 -6.64
C SER A 73 -0.41 5.17 -5.92
N GLN A 74 0.50 4.22 -6.19
CA GLN A 74 0.55 2.95 -5.49
C GLN A 74 0.97 3.17 -4.02
N LEU A 75 1.93 4.05 -3.76
CA LEU A 75 2.35 4.38 -2.40
C LEU A 75 1.18 4.97 -1.60
N LYS A 76 0.45 5.89 -2.19
CA LYS A 76 -0.75 6.46 -1.57
C LYS A 76 -1.76 5.38 -1.19
N ASN A 77 -2.04 4.46 -2.11
CA ASN A 77 -2.96 3.36 -1.87
C ASN A 77 -2.49 2.44 -0.75
N HIS A 78 -1.19 2.16 -0.69
CA HIS A 78 -0.64 1.26 0.33
C HIS A 78 -0.47 1.93 1.70
N ILE A 79 -0.27 3.25 1.76
CA ILE A 79 -0.35 3.98 3.04
C ILE A 79 -1.76 3.86 3.61
N ASN A 80 -2.79 4.03 2.77
CA ASN A 80 -4.17 3.79 3.20
C ASN A 80 -4.38 2.35 3.66
N ALA A 81 -3.89 1.38 2.90
CA ALA A 81 -3.99 -0.03 3.27
C ALA A 81 -3.27 -0.32 4.60
N ALA A 82 -2.09 0.27 4.81
CA ALA A 82 -1.35 0.10 6.05
C ALA A 82 -2.15 0.60 7.26
N LEU A 83 -2.83 1.73 7.13
CA LEU A 83 -3.73 2.24 8.17
C LEU A 83 -4.92 1.31 8.37
N ASN A 84 -5.47 0.76 7.30
CA ASN A 84 -6.62 -0.15 7.36
C ASN A 84 -6.30 -1.47 8.10
N VAL A 85 -5.03 -1.89 8.10
CA VAL A 85 -4.59 -3.08 8.83
C VAL A 85 -3.91 -2.72 10.14
N GLU A 86 -4.25 -1.54 10.69
CA GLU A 86 -3.92 -1.12 12.05
C GLU A 86 -2.47 -0.71 12.30
N ASN A 87 -1.73 -0.34 11.26
CA ASN A 87 -0.49 0.40 11.47
C ASN A 87 -0.82 1.82 11.90
N THR A 88 -0.05 2.36 12.84
CA THR A 88 -0.22 3.75 13.23
C THR A 88 0.42 4.69 12.21
N PRO A 89 -0.04 5.95 12.12
CA PRO A 89 0.65 6.94 11.27
C PRO A 89 2.13 7.07 11.62
N GLN A 90 2.47 7.00 12.90
CA GLN A 90 3.86 7.09 13.36
C GLN A 90 4.71 5.93 12.85
N GLU A 91 4.17 4.70 12.87
CA GLU A 91 4.86 3.54 12.31
C GLU A 91 5.13 3.70 10.81
N ILE A 92 4.16 4.22 10.07
CA ILE A 92 4.30 4.48 8.63
C ILE A 92 5.38 5.53 8.38
N VAL A 93 5.38 6.62 9.14
CA VAL A 93 6.41 7.67 9.04
C VAL A 93 7.79 7.11 9.33
N GLU A 94 7.92 6.27 10.36
CA GLU A 94 9.21 5.65 10.70
C GLU A 94 9.75 4.79 9.56
N VAL A 95 8.89 4.01 8.92
CA VAL A 95 9.29 3.20 7.76
C VAL A 95 9.79 4.09 6.62
N ILE A 96 9.06 5.14 6.29
CA ILE A 96 9.43 6.05 5.21
C ILE A 96 10.74 6.77 5.53
N MET A 97 10.91 7.26 6.77
CA MET A 97 12.15 7.90 7.19
C MET A 97 13.35 6.98 7.09
N GLN A 98 13.18 5.70 7.42
CA GLN A 98 14.26 4.73 7.30
C GLN A 98 14.75 4.59 5.86
N MET A 99 13.88 4.79 4.88
CA MET A 99 14.27 4.72 3.46
C MET A 99 15.25 5.83 3.07
N SER A 100 15.38 6.91 3.85
CA SER A 100 16.40 7.92 3.60
C SER A 100 17.82 7.34 3.65
N ALA A 101 18.04 6.31 4.46
CA ALA A 101 19.33 5.65 4.60
C ALA A 101 19.66 4.73 3.43
N TYR A 102 18.66 4.17 2.76
CA TYR A 102 18.86 3.13 1.72
C TYR A 102 18.50 3.59 0.32
N ALA A 103 17.63 4.58 0.19
CA ALA A 103 17.15 5.07 -1.11
C ALA A 103 17.40 6.58 -1.29
N GLY A 104 17.87 7.27 -0.26
CA GLY A 104 18.19 8.69 -0.30
C GLY A 104 17.07 9.59 0.20
N PHE A 105 17.44 10.80 0.59
CA PHE A 105 16.51 11.80 1.10
C PHE A 105 15.41 12.18 0.11
N PRO A 106 15.66 12.35 -1.18
CA PRO A 106 14.58 12.69 -2.11
C PRO A 106 13.45 11.67 -2.11
N ALA A 107 13.75 10.37 -2.10
CA ALA A 107 12.72 9.33 -2.03
C ALA A 107 11.93 9.41 -0.73
N ALA A 108 12.62 9.55 0.40
CA ALA A 108 11.97 9.65 1.72
C ALA A 108 11.11 10.92 1.84
N ILE A 109 11.61 12.07 1.38
CA ILE A 109 10.86 13.33 1.40
C ILE A 109 9.59 13.22 0.57
N ASN A 110 9.68 12.64 -0.63
CA ASN A 110 8.51 12.44 -1.49
C ASN A 110 7.50 11.49 -0.82
N GLY A 111 8.00 10.43 -0.20
CA GLY A 111 7.13 9.50 0.55
C GLY A 111 6.41 10.17 1.71
N ILE A 112 7.08 11.02 2.48
CA ILE A 112 6.46 11.77 3.57
C ILE A 112 5.39 12.72 3.04
N LYS A 113 5.62 13.38 1.92
CA LYS A 113 4.62 14.27 1.30
C LYS A 113 3.35 13.51 0.92
N ILE A 114 3.51 12.30 0.38
CA ILE A 114 2.37 11.44 0.04
C ILE A 114 1.63 10.98 1.30
N ALA A 115 2.37 10.57 2.33
CA ALA A 115 1.78 10.19 3.62
C ALA A 115 0.99 11.37 4.22
N LYS A 116 1.53 12.57 4.14
CA LYS A 116 0.85 13.79 4.62
C LYS A 116 -0.50 13.98 3.95
N GLU A 117 -0.60 13.77 2.65
CA GLU A 117 -1.88 13.87 1.93
C GLU A 117 -2.91 12.87 2.47
N VAL A 118 -2.50 11.61 2.67
CA VAL A 118 -3.38 10.58 3.21
C VAL A 118 -3.81 10.92 4.63
N PHE A 119 -2.87 11.30 5.49
CA PHE A 119 -3.16 11.61 6.89
C PHE A 119 -4.07 12.83 7.03
N LYS A 120 -3.86 13.85 6.19
CA LYS A 120 -4.72 15.03 6.17
C LYS A 120 -6.16 14.66 5.83
N LYS A 121 -6.35 13.82 4.82
CA LYS A 121 -7.69 13.35 4.39
C LYS A 121 -8.41 12.57 5.49
N ARG A 122 -7.66 11.86 6.32
CA ARG A 122 -8.20 11.06 7.43
C ARG A 122 -8.25 11.82 8.77
N ASN A 123 -7.92 13.11 8.77
CA ASN A 123 -7.93 13.96 9.96
C ASN A 123 -6.97 13.45 11.05
N LEU A 124 -5.78 12.99 10.64
CA LEU A 124 -4.77 12.44 11.55
C LEU A 124 -3.66 13.43 11.89
N LEU A 125 -3.66 14.62 11.27
CA LEU A 125 -2.64 15.62 11.51
C LEU A 125 -3.07 16.66 12.55
N PRO A 126 -2.14 17.23 13.32
CA PRO A 126 -0.72 16.89 13.37
C PRO A 126 -0.49 15.58 14.12
N LEU A 127 0.57 14.86 13.74
CA LEU A 127 0.98 13.67 14.48
C LEU A 127 1.60 14.09 15.81
N LYS A 128 1.38 13.29 16.85
CA LYS A 128 1.95 13.52 18.17
C LYS A 128 3.08 12.53 18.43
N TYR A 129 4.18 13.07 18.92
CA TYR A 129 5.36 12.28 19.32
C TYR A 129 5.62 12.52 20.80
N GLU A 130 5.99 11.48 21.50
CA GLU A 130 6.36 11.58 22.91
C GLU A 130 7.83 11.96 23.11
#